data_538f0b52ffd4f5974b88326a1bdd736c
#
_entry.id   538f0b52ffd4f5974b88326a1bdd736c
#
_cell.length_a   1.000
_cell.length_b   1.000
_cell.length_c   1.000
_cell.angle_alpha   90.00
_cell.angle_beta   90.00
_cell.angle_gamma   90.00
#
_symmetry.space_group_name_H-M   'P 1'
#
loop_
_entity.id
_entity.type
_entity.pdbx_description
1 polymer ?
#
loop_
_entity_poly.entity_id
_entity_poly.type
_entity_poly.pdbx_seq_one_letter_code
_entity_poly.pdbx_strand_id
1 'polypeptide(L)'
;MISIVIPLYNKEPIIERSLQSVLSQDYDDFEVVVVNDGSTDRSADIVRSINDPRIRLIEQENGGPSKARNTGTKNARGEWILFLDADDELLPGALNYFSQRTTTVSDADMFLGEVIIEKSSKDILTKKYKEGFVGNIFRSHVYGLLYQCSGSTLYRKSICEANLFDERIRRYEDLERLFKLYRKHTLYLCPYPVAKINVSFASASNARKDIKEDFMGYLDFHNKSFWEYMALYSLYLGERDYYKKQVDKLYPTLRYRYDLLLLYKLIRRLA
;
A
#
# COMPACT_ATOMS: atom_id res chain seq x y z
N MET A 1 2.92 -20.65 -0.09
CA MET A 1 1.56 -20.13 0.28
C MET A 1 1.58 -18.60 0.36
N ILE A 2 0.53 -17.94 -0.14
CA ILE A 2 0.32 -16.50 -0.07
C ILE A 2 -0.85 -16.21 0.89
N SER A 3 -0.67 -15.28 1.84
CA SER A 3 -1.75 -14.78 2.70
C SER A 3 -2.23 -13.43 2.18
N ILE A 4 -3.51 -13.33 1.82
CA ILE A 4 -4.15 -12.08 1.44
C ILE A 4 -4.78 -11.48 2.69
N VAL A 5 -4.29 -10.32 3.13
CA VAL A 5 -4.77 -9.61 4.32
C VAL A 5 -5.71 -8.49 3.88
N ILE A 6 -6.96 -8.55 4.32
CA ILE A 6 -8.00 -7.58 3.99
C ILE A 6 -8.46 -6.85 5.25
N PRO A 7 -8.07 -5.59 5.48
CA PRO A 7 -8.65 -4.76 6.52
C PRO A 7 -10.09 -4.38 6.15
N LEU A 8 -11.05 -4.67 7.01
CA LEU A 8 -12.47 -4.48 6.76
C LEU A 8 -13.08 -3.50 7.77
N TYR A 9 -13.64 -2.39 7.28
CA TYR A 9 -14.43 -1.46 8.08
C TYR A 9 -15.50 -0.78 7.24
N ASN A 10 -16.77 -1.09 7.50
CA ASN A 10 -17.94 -0.49 6.85
C ASN A 10 -17.84 -0.49 5.30
N LYS A 11 -17.76 -1.69 4.72
CA LYS A 11 -17.67 -1.92 3.26
C LYS A 11 -18.76 -2.86 2.75
N GLU A 12 -19.95 -2.87 3.39
CA GLU A 12 -21.09 -3.69 3.01
C GLU A 12 -21.37 -3.69 1.49
N PRO A 13 -21.35 -2.55 0.78
CA PRO A 13 -21.70 -2.52 -0.65
C PRO A 13 -20.69 -3.21 -1.57
N ILE A 14 -19.47 -3.54 -1.09
CA ILE A 14 -18.35 -3.84 -1.98
C ILE A 14 -17.51 -5.06 -1.57
N ILE A 15 -17.50 -5.43 -0.28
CA ILE A 15 -16.62 -6.49 0.25
C ILE A 15 -16.79 -7.84 -0.47
N GLU A 16 -18.01 -8.18 -0.88
CA GLU A 16 -18.28 -9.42 -1.60
C GLU A 16 -17.52 -9.45 -2.93
N ARG A 17 -17.51 -8.35 -3.68
CA ARG A 17 -16.78 -8.24 -4.96
C ARG A 17 -15.28 -8.41 -4.76
N SER A 18 -14.72 -7.78 -3.73
CA SER A 18 -13.30 -7.91 -3.38
C SER A 18 -12.96 -9.38 -3.08
N LEU A 19 -13.74 -10.05 -2.22
CA LEU A 19 -13.54 -11.45 -1.89
C LEU A 19 -13.68 -12.38 -3.10
N GLN A 20 -14.68 -12.19 -3.95
CA GLN A 20 -14.86 -13.00 -5.16
C GLN A 20 -13.67 -12.85 -6.12
N SER A 21 -13.07 -11.67 -6.23
CA SER A 21 -11.87 -11.46 -7.06
C SER A 21 -10.67 -12.25 -6.58
N VAL A 22 -10.58 -12.51 -5.27
CA VAL A 22 -9.52 -13.34 -4.66
C VAL A 22 -9.86 -14.83 -4.79
N LEU A 23 -11.09 -15.21 -4.49
CA LEU A 23 -11.50 -16.64 -4.50
C LEU A 23 -11.51 -17.26 -5.89
N SER A 24 -11.71 -16.44 -6.93
CA SER A 24 -11.71 -16.85 -8.34
C SER A 24 -10.31 -16.92 -8.99
N GLN A 25 -9.23 -16.71 -8.23
CA GLN A 25 -7.87 -16.84 -8.75
C GLN A 25 -7.56 -18.30 -9.13
N ASP A 26 -6.79 -18.45 -10.22
CA ASP A 26 -6.29 -19.75 -10.73
C ASP A 26 -5.03 -20.25 -9.98
N TYR A 27 -5.04 -20.11 -8.66
CA TYR A 27 -3.96 -20.50 -7.76
C TYR A 27 -4.58 -20.96 -6.44
N ASP A 28 -4.18 -22.12 -5.93
CA ASP A 28 -4.86 -22.76 -4.78
C ASP A 28 -4.12 -22.59 -3.44
N ASP A 29 -2.81 -22.34 -3.46
CA ASP A 29 -1.98 -22.28 -2.25
C ASP A 29 -2.01 -20.89 -1.59
N PHE A 30 -3.24 -20.44 -1.22
CA PHE A 30 -3.45 -19.16 -0.53
C PHE A 30 -4.48 -19.25 0.60
N GLU A 31 -4.45 -18.31 1.52
CA GLU A 31 -5.50 -18.01 2.49
C GLU A 31 -5.92 -16.54 2.40
N VAL A 32 -7.12 -16.23 2.88
CA VAL A 32 -7.64 -14.87 3.03
C VAL A 32 -7.87 -14.59 4.51
N VAL A 33 -7.14 -13.63 5.05
CA VAL A 33 -7.28 -13.16 6.43
C VAL A 33 -8.02 -11.84 6.42
N VAL A 34 -9.33 -11.88 6.61
CA VAL A 34 -10.17 -10.69 6.74
C VAL A 34 -10.15 -10.23 8.19
N VAL A 35 -9.74 -8.98 8.44
CA VAL A 35 -9.74 -8.40 9.77
C VAL A 35 -10.84 -7.36 9.85
N ASN A 36 -11.95 -7.70 10.51
CA ASN A 36 -13.05 -6.78 10.79
C ASN A 36 -12.66 -5.83 11.91
N ASP A 37 -12.42 -4.58 11.57
CA ASP A 37 -11.99 -3.53 12.47
C ASP A 37 -13.20 -2.81 13.12
N GLY A 38 -14.12 -3.58 13.67
CA GLY A 38 -15.30 -3.06 14.37
C GLY A 38 -16.34 -2.46 13.43
N SER A 39 -16.64 -3.08 12.28
CA SER A 39 -17.72 -2.63 11.37
C SER A 39 -19.06 -2.59 12.09
N THR A 40 -19.87 -1.57 11.78
CA THR A 40 -21.22 -1.36 12.32
C THR A 40 -22.33 -1.65 11.29
N ASP A 41 -21.94 -1.94 10.04
CA ASP A 41 -22.80 -2.37 8.94
C ASP A 41 -22.78 -3.91 8.80
N ARG A 42 -23.33 -4.43 7.71
CA ARG A 42 -23.40 -5.88 7.46
C ARG A 42 -22.12 -6.46 6.84
N SER A 43 -21.02 -5.72 6.77
CA SER A 43 -19.76 -6.18 6.16
C SER A 43 -19.29 -7.53 6.72
N ALA A 44 -19.28 -7.68 8.05
CA ALA A 44 -18.84 -8.93 8.70
C ALA A 44 -19.80 -10.11 8.43
N ASP A 45 -21.10 -9.85 8.36
CA ASP A 45 -22.11 -10.88 8.07
C ASP A 45 -21.97 -11.39 6.64
N ILE A 46 -21.67 -10.52 5.68
CA ILE A 46 -21.38 -10.91 4.30
C ILE A 46 -20.17 -11.85 4.26
N VAL A 47 -19.08 -11.50 4.95
CA VAL A 47 -17.90 -12.38 5.01
C VAL A 47 -18.24 -13.73 5.61
N ARG A 48 -19.01 -13.78 6.70
CA ARG A 48 -19.44 -15.04 7.35
C ARG A 48 -20.36 -15.90 6.46
N SER A 49 -21.12 -15.28 5.58
CA SER A 49 -22.02 -15.99 4.66
C SER A 49 -21.27 -16.72 3.53
N ILE A 50 -20.02 -16.35 3.25
CA ILE A 50 -19.20 -17.00 2.22
C ILE A 50 -18.60 -18.29 2.81
N ASN A 51 -19.10 -19.43 2.35
CA ASN A 51 -18.63 -20.74 2.80
C ASN A 51 -17.40 -21.20 2.01
N ASP A 52 -16.23 -20.60 2.29
CA ASP A 52 -14.96 -21.02 1.70
C ASP A 52 -13.92 -21.21 2.82
N PRO A 53 -13.31 -22.41 2.94
CA PRO A 53 -12.37 -22.73 4.03
C PRO A 53 -11.07 -21.91 3.97
N ARG A 54 -10.77 -21.25 2.86
CA ARG A 54 -9.62 -20.38 2.72
C ARG A 54 -9.80 -19.03 3.43
N ILE A 55 -11.06 -18.64 3.75
CA ILE A 55 -11.36 -17.38 4.46
C ILE A 55 -11.30 -17.59 5.96
N ARG A 56 -10.60 -16.69 6.62
CA ARG A 56 -10.57 -16.55 8.08
C ARG A 56 -10.94 -15.14 8.47
N LEU A 57 -12.06 -14.98 9.18
CA LEU A 57 -12.51 -13.70 9.73
C LEU A 57 -11.95 -13.54 11.15
N ILE A 58 -11.31 -12.42 11.41
CA ILE A 58 -10.80 -11.99 12.71
C ILE A 58 -11.54 -10.73 13.12
N GLU A 59 -12.09 -10.73 14.33
CA GLU A 59 -12.78 -9.59 14.89
C GLU A 59 -11.85 -8.80 15.81
N GLN A 60 -11.89 -7.48 15.72
CA GLN A 60 -11.21 -6.59 16.66
C GLN A 60 -12.01 -5.30 16.91
N GLU A 61 -11.73 -4.63 18.01
CA GLU A 61 -12.20 -3.27 18.23
C GLU A 61 -11.53 -2.31 17.25
N ASN A 62 -12.32 -1.32 16.77
CA ASN A 62 -11.82 -0.37 15.79
C ASN A 62 -10.53 0.32 16.24
N GLY A 63 -9.49 0.16 15.47
CA GLY A 63 -8.16 0.73 15.69
C GLY A 63 -7.54 1.33 14.44
N GLY A 64 -8.27 1.30 13.33
CA GLY A 64 -7.85 1.83 12.04
C GLY A 64 -7.08 0.82 11.17
N PRO A 65 -6.82 1.20 9.91
CA PRO A 65 -6.28 0.29 8.90
C PRO A 65 -4.89 -0.27 9.27
N SER A 66 -4.04 0.53 9.90
CA SER A 66 -2.71 0.09 10.38
C SER A 66 -2.81 -1.08 11.36
N LYS A 67 -3.69 -0.95 12.39
CA LYS A 67 -3.91 -2.01 13.38
C LYS A 67 -4.50 -3.26 12.74
N ALA A 68 -5.47 -3.11 11.85
CA ALA A 68 -6.08 -4.23 11.15
C ALA A 68 -5.07 -4.98 10.27
N ARG A 69 -4.22 -4.27 9.51
CA ARG A 69 -3.15 -4.90 8.72
C ARG A 69 -2.10 -5.57 9.60
N ASN A 70 -1.76 -4.98 10.76
CA ASN A 70 -0.85 -5.60 11.75
C ASN A 70 -1.44 -6.89 12.33
N THR A 71 -2.72 -6.88 12.69
CA THR A 71 -3.43 -8.09 13.16
C THR A 71 -3.43 -9.15 12.07
N GLY A 72 -3.72 -8.80 10.84
CA GLY A 72 -3.66 -9.71 9.69
C GLY A 72 -2.26 -10.29 9.48
N THR A 73 -1.22 -9.46 9.54
CA THR A 73 0.19 -9.89 9.43
C THR A 73 0.55 -10.94 10.49
N LYS A 74 0.18 -10.70 11.76
CA LYS A 74 0.45 -11.62 12.88
C LYS A 74 -0.28 -12.96 12.74
N ASN A 75 -1.44 -12.98 12.08
CA ASN A 75 -2.26 -14.16 11.88
C ASN A 75 -2.05 -14.84 10.52
N ALA A 76 -1.33 -14.25 9.61
CA ALA A 76 -0.97 -14.82 8.31
C ALA A 76 -0.09 -16.06 8.49
N ARG A 77 -0.37 -17.12 7.71
CA ARG A 77 0.36 -18.41 7.72
C ARG A 77 1.31 -18.54 6.52
N GLY A 78 1.04 -17.78 5.44
CA GLY A 78 1.84 -17.80 4.23
C GLY A 78 3.24 -17.22 4.42
N GLU A 79 4.16 -17.64 3.60
CA GLU A 79 5.51 -17.05 3.50
C GLU A 79 5.45 -15.62 2.89
N TRP A 80 4.41 -15.36 2.13
CA TRP A 80 4.18 -14.11 1.43
C TRP A 80 2.88 -13.47 1.86
N ILE A 81 2.86 -12.14 1.96
CA ILE A 81 1.68 -11.34 2.30
C ILE A 81 1.35 -10.38 1.18
N LEU A 82 0.09 -10.36 0.78
CA LEU A 82 -0.50 -9.35 -0.08
C LEU A 82 -1.57 -8.60 0.74
N PHE A 83 -1.42 -7.29 0.92
CA PHE A 83 -2.48 -6.47 1.49
C PHE A 83 -3.44 -6.06 0.39
N LEU A 84 -4.73 -6.26 0.58
CA LEU A 84 -5.77 -5.85 -0.36
C LEU A 84 -6.83 -5.05 0.41
N ASP A 85 -7.12 -3.83 -0.03
CA ASP A 85 -8.20 -3.06 0.59
C ASP A 85 -9.57 -3.66 0.21
N ALA A 86 -10.51 -3.58 1.14
CA ALA A 86 -11.82 -4.23 1.01
C ALA A 86 -12.71 -3.67 -0.13
N ASP A 87 -12.29 -2.59 -0.77
CA ASP A 87 -12.91 -1.95 -1.92
C ASP A 87 -12.15 -2.15 -3.24
N ASP A 88 -11.03 -2.87 -3.22
CA ASP A 88 -10.22 -3.18 -4.39
C ASP A 88 -10.37 -4.63 -4.84
N GLU A 89 -9.87 -4.94 -6.03
CA GLU A 89 -9.97 -6.28 -6.62
C GLU A 89 -8.59 -6.77 -7.09
N LEU A 90 -8.33 -8.06 -6.95
CA LEU A 90 -7.25 -8.73 -7.67
C LEU A 90 -7.69 -9.04 -9.11
N LEU A 91 -6.81 -8.80 -10.05
CA LEU A 91 -7.04 -9.17 -11.44
C LEU A 91 -6.78 -10.66 -11.67
N PRO A 92 -7.45 -11.30 -12.65
CA PRO A 92 -7.25 -12.71 -12.96
C PRO A 92 -5.77 -13.05 -13.17
N GLY A 93 -5.31 -14.17 -12.61
CA GLY A 93 -3.93 -14.65 -12.74
C GLY A 93 -2.91 -13.93 -11.85
N ALA A 94 -3.29 -12.94 -11.03
CA ALA A 94 -2.36 -12.17 -10.20
C ALA A 94 -1.59 -13.06 -9.20
N LEU A 95 -2.28 -13.96 -8.49
CA LEU A 95 -1.64 -14.85 -7.51
C LEU A 95 -0.72 -15.87 -8.17
N ASN A 96 -1.14 -16.45 -9.28
CA ASN A 96 -0.31 -17.38 -10.06
C ASN A 96 0.96 -16.68 -10.59
N TYR A 97 0.81 -15.47 -11.14
CA TYR A 97 1.94 -14.68 -11.61
C TYR A 97 2.94 -14.38 -10.47
N PHE A 98 2.46 -13.91 -9.33
CA PHE A 98 3.31 -13.67 -8.17
C PHE A 98 3.99 -14.94 -7.67
N SER A 99 3.26 -16.05 -7.56
CA SER A 99 3.81 -17.34 -7.14
C SER A 99 4.98 -17.79 -8.02
N GLN A 100 4.84 -17.67 -9.35
CA GLN A 100 5.94 -17.97 -10.27
C GLN A 100 7.15 -17.07 -10.04
N ARG A 101 6.95 -15.78 -9.74
CA ARG A 101 8.06 -14.86 -9.48
C ARG A 101 8.77 -15.16 -8.16
N THR A 102 8.04 -15.55 -7.11
CA THR A 102 8.68 -15.93 -5.82
C THR A 102 9.59 -17.14 -5.94
N THR A 103 9.35 -18.02 -6.90
CA THR A 103 10.20 -19.20 -7.15
C THR A 103 11.37 -18.90 -8.09
N THR A 104 11.20 -17.99 -9.06
CA THR A 104 12.23 -17.68 -10.08
C THR A 104 13.18 -16.57 -9.66
N VAL A 105 12.79 -15.70 -8.72
CA VAL A 105 13.56 -14.54 -8.25
C VAL A 105 13.68 -14.59 -6.72
N SER A 106 14.54 -15.46 -6.23
CA SER A 106 14.71 -15.76 -4.78
C SER A 106 15.19 -14.56 -3.96
N ASP A 107 15.95 -13.65 -4.59
CA ASP A 107 16.62 -12.53 -3.91
C ASP A 107 15.71 -11.30 -3.75
N ALA A 108 14.47 -11.37 -4.21
CA ALA A 108 13.50 -10.31 -4.01
C ALA A 108 12.78 -10.45 -2.67
N ASP A 109 12.69 -9.34 -1.95
CA ASP A 109 11.88 -9.22 -0.72
C ASP A 109 10.45 -8.73 -1.03
N MET A 110 10.30 -8.00 -2.14
CA MET A 110 9.04 -7.41 -2.58
C MET A 110 8.88 -7.54 -4.10
N PHE A 111 7.67 -7.84 -4.55
CA PHE A 111 7.28 -7.87 -5.97
C PHE A 111 6.18 -6.85 -6.21
N LEU A 112 6.42 -5.87 -7.08
CA LEU A 112 5.46 -4.82 -7.43
C LEU A 112 4.87 -5.09 -8.81
N GLY A 113 3.57 -5.37 -8.87
CA GLY A 113 2.80 -5.48 -10.09
C GLY A 113 2.20 -4.15 -10.56
N GLU A 114 1.73 -4.13 -11.79
CA GLU A 114 1.02 -3.00 -12.37
C GLU A 114 -0.41 -2.90 -11.80
N VAL A 115 -0.99 -1.70 -11.86
CA VAL A 115 -2.30 -1.42 -11.29
C VAL A 115 -3.20 -0.73 -12.32
N ILE A 116 -4.45 -1.13 -12.36
CA ILE A 116 -5.52 -0.46 -13.09
C ILE A 116 -6.34 0.38 -12.11
N ILE A 117 -6.55 1.65 -12.44
CA ILE A 117 -7.49 2.51 -11.70
C ILE A 117 -8.81 2.55 -12.47
N GLU A 118 -9.89 2.18 -11.80
CA GLU A 118 -11.25 2.33 -12.31
C GLU A 118 -11.71 3.80 -12.18
N LYS A 119 -11.85 4.49 -13.32
CA LYS A 119 -12.43 5.83 -13.38
C LYS A 119 -13.71 5.77 -14.20
N SER A 120 -14.85 6.00 -13.54
CA SER A 120 -16.23 6.20 -14.06
C SER A 120 -16.63 5.63 -15.43
N SER A 121 -15.74 5.61 -16.43
CA SER A 121 -15.97 5.10 -17.79
C SER A 121 -14.74 4.49 -18.46
N LYS A 122 -13.58 4.51 -17.82
CA LYS A 122 -12.32 3.95 -18.38
C LYS A 122 -11.44 3.38 -17.29
N ASP A 123 -10.95 2.18 -17.54
CA ASP A 123 -9.85 1.59 -16.80
C ASP A 123 -8.53 2.22 -17.27
N ILE A 124 -7.72 2.72 -16.34
CA ILE A 124 -6.44 3.37 -16.64
C ILE A 124 -5.32 2.57 -16.00
N LEU A 125 -4.43 2.00 -16.82
CA LEU A 125 -3.17 1.43 -16.33
C LEU A 125 -2.27 2.55 -15.82
N THR A 126 -1.87 2.48 -14.53
CA THR A 126 -1.12 3.56 -13.87
C THR A 126 0.29 3.71 -14.37
N LYS A 127 1.00 2.59 -14.45
CA LYS A 127 2.40 2.50 -14.89
C LYS A 127 2.63 1.18 -15.64
N LYS A 128 3.47 1.23 -16.67
CA LYS A 128 4.04 0.03 -17.28
C LYS A 128 5.45 -0.16 -16.75
N TYR A 129 5.72 -1.37 -16.28
CA TYR A 129 7.03 -1.70 -15.74
C TYR A 129 7.87 -2.45 -16.77
N LYS A 130 9.19 -2.26 -16.67
CA LYS A 130 10.15 -3.19 -17.24
C LYS A 130 10.54 -4.17 -16.13
N GLU A 131 10.52 -5.46 -16.42
CA GLU A 131 10.86 -6.50 -15.47
C GLU A 131 12.29 -6.35 -14.93
N GLY A 132 12.47 -6.47 -13.61
CA GLY A 132 13.79 -6.45 -12.99
C GLY A 132 13.83 -5.76 -11.63
N PHE A 133 15.01 -5.81 -11.00
CA PHE A 133 15.27 -5.15 -9.73
C PHE A 133 15.34 -3.63 -9.88
N VAL A 134 14.82 -2.93 -8.88
CA VAL A 134 14.94 -1.48 -8.76
C VAL A 134 16.25 -1.13 -8.06
N GLY A 135 17.17 -0.48 -8.77
CA GLY A 135 18.49 -0.16 -8.21
C GLY A 135 18.43 0.89 -7.08
N ASN A 136 17.65 1.94 -7.23
CA ASN A 136 17.43 2.93 -6.17
C ASN A 136 15.94 3.27 -6.09
N ILE A 137 15.28 2.70 -5.09
CA ILE A 137 13.81 2.77 -4.95
C ILE A 137 13.36 4.21 -4.66
N PHE A 138 14.07 4.96 -3.79
CA PHE A 138 13.75 6.37 -3.52
C PHE A 138 13.89 7.25 -4.76
N ARG A 139 14.95 7.05 -5.56
CA ARG A 139 15.09 7.73 -6.84
C ARG A 139 13.91 7.45 -7.75
N SER A 140 13.55 6.17 -7.90
CA SER A 140 12.43 5.75 -8.75
C SER A 140 11.10 6.32 -8.26
N HIS A 141 10.91 6.43 -6.94
CA HIS A 141 9.74 7.09 -6.34
C HIS A 141 9.71 8.59 -6.69
N VAL A 142 10.82 9.32 -6.51
CA VAL A 142 10.93 10.76 -6.83
C VAL A 142 10.65 11.03 -8.31
N TYR A 143 11.13 10.19 -9.21
CA TYR A 143 10.82 10.26 -10.64
C TYR A 143 9.37 9.87 -10.97
N GLY A 144 8.59 9.36 -10.00
CA GLY A 144 7.23 8.88 -10.22
C GLY A 144 7.17 7.65 -11.11
N LEU A 145 8.22 6.83 -11.11
CA LEU A 145 8.29 5.59 -11.87
C LEU A 145 7.58 4.44 -11.18
N LEU A 146 7.30 4.56 -9.89
CA LEU A 146 6.60 3.56 -9.08
C LEU A 146 5.21 4.06 -8.72
N TYR A 147 4.24 3.16 -8.79
CA TYR A 147 2.91 3.35 -8.24
C TYR A 147 2.60 2.16 -7.34
N GLN A 148 2.65 2.37 -6.03
CA GLN A 148 2.37 1.36 -5.03
C GLN A 148 1.10 1.72 -4.27
N CYS A 149 0.26 0.73 -4.11
CA CYS A 149 -0.99 0.80 -3.35
C CYS A 149 -1.30 -0.57 -2.78
N SER A 150 -2.33 -0.67 -2.01
CA SER A 150 -2.90 -1.93 -1.57
C SER A 150 -3.23 -2.82 -2.80
N GLY A 151 -2.98 -4.11 -2.71
CA GLY A 151 -3.15 -5.07 -3.82
C GLY A 151 -2.02 -5.12 -4.84
N SER A 152 -1.13 -4.11 -4.90
CA SER A 152 -0.08 -4.06 -5.93
C SER A 152 1.22 -4.75 -5.58
N THR A 153 1.51 -4.94 -4.30
CA THR A 153 2.82 -5.43 -3.84
C THR A 153 2.70 -6.67 -2.99
N LEU A 154 3.37 -7.73 -3.42
CA LEU A 154 3.57 -8.94 -2.63
C LEU A 154 4.83 -8.78 -1.79
N TYR A 155 4.75 -9.04 -0.50
CA TYR A 155 5.82 -8.88 0.49
C TYR A 155 6.23 -10.22 1.09
N ARG A 156 7.52 -10.45 1.30
CA ARG A 156 7.96 -11.57 2.16
C ARG A 156 7.42 -11.33 3.58
N LYS A 157 6.80 -12.33 4.20
CA LYS A 157 6.18 -12.19 5.53
C LYS A 157 7.15 -11.69 6.60
N SER A 158 8.38 -12.20 6.59
CA SER A 158 9.41 -11.81 7.58
C SER A 158 9.70 -10.30 7.60
N ILE A 159 9.67 -9.63 6.43
CA ILE A 159 9.85 -8.18 6.40
C ILE A 159 8.61 -7.43 6.90
N CYS A 160 7.42 -8.00 6.74
CA CYS A 160 6.19 -7.43 7.27
C CYS A 160 6.16 -7.50 8.80
N GLU A 161 6.55 -8.63 9.38
CA GLU A 161 6.63 -8.84 10.83
C GLU A 161 7.69 -7.93 11.48
N ALA A 162 8.84 -7.74 10.82
CA ALA A 162 9.90 -6.85 11.28
C ALA A 162 9.57 -5.35 11.11
N ASN A 163 8.62 -5.00 10.26
CA ASN A 163 8.24 -3.63 9.94
C ASN A 163 6.72 -3.48 9.91
N LEU A 164 6.10 -3.54 11.08
CA LEU A 164 4.66 -3.31 11.24
C LEU A 164 4.30 -1.86 10.90
N PHE A 165 3.04 -1.66 10.54
CA PHE A 165 2.47 -0.32 10.35
C PHE A 165 2.48 0.45 11.66
N ASP A 166 2.73 1.75 11.61
CA ASP A 166 2.60 2.63 12.77
C ASP A 166 1.12 2.95 13.02
N GLU A 167 0.56 2.40 14.10
CA GLU A 167 -0.87 2.51 14.43
C GLU A 167 -1.31 3.94 14.79
N ARG A 168 -0.36 4.86 15.02
CA ARG A 168 -0.64 6.29 15.23
C ARG A 168 -0.99 7.00 13.92
N ILE A 169 -0.51 6.47 12.79
CA ILE A 169 -0.67 7.06 11.45
C ILE A 169 -1.89 6.45 10.79
N ARG A 170 -2.85 7.30 10.42
CA ARG A 170 -4.11 6.93 9.75
C ARG A 170 -4.21 7.44 8.31
N ARG A 171 -3.18 8.16 7.84
CA ARG A 171 -3.06 8.62 6.46
C ARG A 171 -1.61 8.56 6.02
N TYR A 172 -1.36 7.99 4.85
CA TYR A 172 -0.03 7.66 4.33
C TYR A 172 0.75 6.68 5.21
N GLU A 173 0.05 5.84 5.97
CA GLU A 173 0.63 4.76 6.78
C GLU A 173 1.36 3.73 5.92
N ASP A 174 0.85 3.47 4.71
CA ASP A 174 1.46 2.62 3.70
C ASP A 174 2.77 3.23 3.19
N LEU A 175 2.79 4.51 2.87
CA LEU A 175 3.97 5.22 2.38
C LEU A 175 5.06 5.32 3.46
N GLU A 176 4.68 5.58 4.72
CA GLU A 176 5.58 5.58 5.86
C GLU A 176 6.29 4.22 6.00
N ARG A 177 5.51 3.14 5.95
CA ARG A 177 6.04 1.77 6.00
C ARG A 177 6.92 1.46 4.79
N LEU A 178 6.50 1.82 3.58
CA LEU A 178 7.28 1.63 2.37
C LEU A 178 8.65 2.32 2.46
N PHE A 179 8.72 3.53 3.00
CA PHE A 179 9.99 4.24 3.17
C PHE A 179 10.92 3.52 4.16
N LYS A 180 10.39 2.85 5.19
CA LYS A 180 11.19 1.98 6.06
C LYS A 180 11.74 0.76 5.29
N LEU A 181 10.89 0.12 4.49
CA LEU A 181 11.27 -1.05 3.71
C LEU A 181 12.31 -0.71 2.62
N TYR A 182 12.16 0.41 1.92
CA TYR A 182 13.07 0.83 0.85
C TYR A 182 14.53 1.01 1.27
N ARG A 183 14.79 1.19 2.56
CA ARG A 183 16.15 1.33 3.10
C ARG A 183 16.92 0.03 3.17
N LYS A 184 16.23 -1.12 3.25
CA LYS A 184 16.85 -2.39 3.64
C LYS A 184 16.49 -3.55 2.72
N HIS A 185 15.46 -3.41 1.89
CA HIS A 185 14.86 -4.52 1.18
C HIS A 185 14.83 -4.30 -0.32
N THR A 186 14.91 -5.40 -1.06
CA THR A 186 14.90 -5.40 -2.52
C THR A 186 13.49 -5.35 -3.08
N LEU A 187 13.32 -4.62 -4.20
CA LEU A 187 12.07 -4.52 -4.93
C LEU A 187 12.28 -5.01 -6.37
N TYR A 188 11.44 -5.94 -6.80
CA TYR A 188 11.39 -6.45 -8.15
C TYR A 188 10.12 -5.98 -8.86
N LEU A 189 10.24 -5.44 -10.06
CA LEU A 189 9.12 -4.97 -10.88
C LEU A 189 8.57 -6.10 -11.73
N CYS A 190 7.27 -6.21 -11.74
CA CYS A 190 6.48 -7.21 -12.42
C CYS A 190 5.61 -6.54 -13.50
N PRO A 191 5.89 -6.70 -14.81
CA PRO A 191 5.10 -6.11 -15.89
C PRO A 191 3.80 -6.90 -16.12
N TYR A 192 2.96 -6.96 -15.10
CA TYR A 192 1.68 -7.65 -15.12
C TYR A 192 0.67 -6.87 -14.26
N PRO A 193 -0.53 -6.58 -14.77
CA PRO A 193 -1.57 -5.92 -13.99
C PRO A 193 -2.15 -6.91 -12.97
N VAL A 194 -1.97 -6.61 -11.68
CA VAL A 194 -2.32 -7.50 -10.57
C VAL A 194 -3.54 -7.05 -9.79
N ALA A 195 -3.81 -5.74 -9.77
CA ALA A 195 -4.91 -5.19 -8.99
C ALA A 195 -5.68 -4.11 -9.75
N LYS A 196 -6.95 -3.98 -9.39
CA LYS A 196 -7.85 -2.92 -9.84
C LYS A 196 -8.30 -2.11 -8.64
N ILE A 197 -7.98 -0.81 -8.65
CA ILE A 197 -8.32 0.14 -7.59
C ILE A 197 -9.62 0.83 -7.92
N ASN A 198 -10.56 0.79 -6.99
CA ASN A 198 -11.86 1.40 -7.12
C ASN A 198 -11.92 2.76 -6.42
N VAL A 199 -11.70 3.84 -7.16
CA VAL A 199 -11.70 5.20 -6.59
C VAL A 199 -13.08 5.72 -6.20
N SER A 200 -14.17 5.07 -6.66
CA SER A 200 -15.54 5.49 -6.34
C SER A 200 -15.95 5.19 -4.90
N PHE A 201 -15.30 4.21 -4.26
CA PHE A 201 -15.51 3.78 -2.88
C PHE A 201 -14.38 4.14 -1.92
N ALA A 202 -13.35 4.85 -2.39
CA ALA A 202 -12.26 5.36 -1.55
C ALA A 202 -12.79 6.38 -0.53
N SER A 203 -13.23 5.89 0.62
CA SER A 203 -14.00 6.68 1.59
C SER A 203 -13.15 7.33 2.69
N ALA A 204 -12.08 6.67 3.12
CA ALA A 204 -11.35 7.08 4.34
C ALA A 204 -10.02 7.78 4.06
N SER A 205 -9.31 7.41 2.99
CA SER A 205 -7.98 7.94 2.67
C SER A 205 -7.99 9.42 2.29
N ASN A 206 -9.12 9.90 1.73
CA ASN A 206 -9.28 11.31 1.34
C ASN A 206 -9.85 12.21 2.45
N ALA A 207 -10.32 11.64 3.57
CA ALA A 207 -10.77 12.43 4.69
C ALA A 207 -9.59 13.13 5.36
N ARG A 208 -9.73 14.45 5.54
CA ARG A 208 -8.73 15.27 6.22
C ARG A 208 -8.52 14.78 7.65
N LYS A 209 -7.27 14.50 8.03
CA LYS A 209 -6.87 14.04 9.37
C LYS A 209 -6.13 15.14 10.11
N ASP A 210 -6.04 15.01 11.45
CA ASP A 210 -5.08 15.80 12.23
C ASP A 210 -3.66 15.44 11.76
N ILE A 211 -2.76 16.43 11.73
CA ILE A 211 -1.37 16.19 11.33
C ILE A 211 -0.67 15.15 12.24
N LYS A 212 -1.16 14.95 13.43
CA LYS A 212 -0.68 13.93 14.37
C LYS A 212 -1.07 12.49 13.97
N GLU A 213 -2.07 12.35 13.10
CA GLU A 213 -2.52 11.09 12.55
C GLU A 213 -2.07 10.90 11.09
N ASP A 214 -1.25 11.81 10.56
CA ASP A 214 -0.73 11.81 9.19
C ASP A 214 0.79 11.65 9.20
N PHE A 215 1.33 10.91 8.24
CA PHE A 215 2.78 10.75 8.09
C PHE A 215 3.50 12.09 7.99
N MET A 216 2.84 13.14 7.50
CA MET A 216 3.37 14.50 7.48
C MET A 216 3.81 15.02 8.85
N GLY A 217 3.20 14.55 9.95
CA GLY A 217 3.60 14.90 11.32
C GLY A 217 4.89 14.22 11.78
N TYR A 218 5.39 13.24 11.04
CA TYR A 218 6.50 12.36 11.42
C TYR A 218 7.65 12.34 10.43
N LEU A 219 7.71 13.28 9.47
CA LEU A 219 8.82 13.34 8.52
C LEU A 219 10.15 13.60 9.25
N ASP A 220 11.12 12.72 9.05
CA ASP A 220 12.46 12.86 9.58
C ASP A 220 13.45 13.04 8.44
N PHE A 221 14.09 14.20 8.37
CA PHE A 221 15.07 14.59 7.35
C PHE A 221 16.53 14.39 7.79
N HIS A 222 16.78 13.89 9.02
CA HIS A 222 18.13 13.72 9.55
C HIS A 222 18.80 12.48 8.95
N ASN A 223 20.07 12.62 8.59
CA ASN A 223 20.92 11.51 8.12
C ASN A 223 20.32 10.70 6.95
N LYS A 224 19.60 11.38 6.04
CA LYS A 224 19.01 10.74 4.87
C LYS A 224 19.95 10.81 3.66
N SER A 225 19.91 9.78 2.82
CA SER A 225 20.51 9.86 1.49
C SER A 225 19.83 10.96 0.67
N PHE A 226 20.51 11.46 -0.37
CA PHE A 226 19.94 12.48 -1.23
C PHE A 226 18.55 12.14 -1.77
N TRP A 227 18.37 10.92 -2.30
CA TRP A 227 17.10 10.51 -2.89
C TRP A 227 16.01 10.27 -1.85
N GLU A 228 16.36 9.77 -0.67
CA GLU A 228 15.43 9.64 0.44
C GLU A 228 14.94 11.01 0.93
N TYR A 229 15.88 11.95 1.08
CA TYR A 229 15.54 13.35 1.42
C TYR A 229 14.58 13.96 0.38
N MET A 230 14.86 13.77 -0.92
CA MET A 230 14.01 14.28 -1.99
C MET A 230 12.64 13.61 -2.02
N ALA A 231 12.52 12.33 -1.67
CA ALA A 231 11.24 11.64 -1.56
C ALA A 231 10.38 12.21 -0.41
N LEU A 232 10.96 12.41 0.77
CA LEU A 232 10.29 13.07 1.90
C LEU A 232 9.92 14.53 1.55
N TYR A 233 10.80 15.25 0.87
CA TYR A 233 10.54 16.62 0.43
C TYR A 233 9.41 16.69 -0.60
N SER A 234 9.28 15.70 -1.47
CA SER A 234 8.16 15.64 -2.43
C SER A 234 6.82 15.49 -1.72
N LEU A 235 6.76 14.67 -0.66
CA LEU A 235 5.57 14.54 0.17
C LEU A 235 5.27 15.85 0.91
N TYR A 236 6.29 16.48 1.52
CA TYR A 236 6.16 17.81 2.13
C TYR A 236 5.55 18.83 1.16
N LEU A 237 6.04 18.91 -0.08
CA LEU A 237 5.52 19.84 -1.08
C LEU A 237 4.07 19.54 -1.47
N GLY A 238 3.71 18.26 -1.61
CA GLY A 238 2.35 17.83 -1.98
C GLY A 238 1.31 18.21 -0.94
N GLU A 239 1.67 18.17 0.35
CA GLU A 239 0.73 18.34 1.46
C GLU A 239 0.84 19.70 2.15
N ARG A 240 1.86 20.50 1.81
CA ARG A 240 2.13 21.80 2.45
C ARG A 240 0.94 22.75 2.39
N ASP A 241 0.25 22.82 1.27
CA ASP A 241 -0.89 23.75 1.10
C ASP A 241 -2.09 23.31 1.97
N TYR A 242 -2.19 22.03 2.26
CA TYR A 242 -3.23 21.48 3.11
C TYR A 242 -3.00 21.79 4.58
N TYR A 243 -1.82 21.47 5.12
CA TYR A 243 -1.48 21.66 6.53
C TYR A 243 -0.91 23.04 6.86
N LYS A 244 -0.54 23.83 5.82
CA LYS A 244 -0.07 25.23 5.92
C LYS A 244 0.84 25.50 7.12
N LYS A 245 0.34 26.31 8.07
CA LYS A 245 1.11 26.76 9.24
C LYS A 245 1.58 25.61 10.15
N GLN A 246 0.88 24.48 10.19
CA GLN A 246 1.28 23.35 11.04
C GLN A 246 2.58 22.72 10.53
N VAL A 247 2.67 22.48 9.21
CA VAL A 247 3.84 21.92 8.55
C VAL A 247 5.02 22.91 8.60
N ASP A 248 4.78 24.20 8.36
CA ASP A 248 5.82 25.23 8.44
C ASP A 248 6.38 25.37 9.89
N LYS A 249 5.56 25.07 10.90
CA LYS A 249 6.01 25.05 12.31
C LYS A 249 6.85 23.83 12.63
N LEU A 250 6.48 22.66 12.11
CA LEU A 250 7.22 21.42 12.32
C LEU A 250 8.55 21.41 11.53
N TYR A 251 8.55 21.98 10.33
CA TYR A 251 9.70 21.96 9.43
C TYR A 251 10.12 23.37 8.98
N PRO A 252 10.50 24.26 9.92
CA PRO A 252 10.75 25.68 9.61
C PRO A 252 11.89 25.88 8.61
N THR A 253 12.88 25.01 8.60
CA THR A 253 14.01 25.06 7.67
C THR A 253 13.63 24.74 6.22
N LEU A 254 12.56 23.99 5.98
CA LEU A 254 12.12 23.62 4.63
C LEU A 254 11.33 24.73 3.95
N ARG A 255 10.73 25.62 4.72
CA ARG A 255 9.87 26.70 4.20
C ARG A 255 10.58 27.58 3.17
N TYR A 256 11.87 27.85 3.35
CA TYR A 256 12.67 28.76 2.55
C TYR A 256 13.64 28.06 1.59
N ARG A 257 13.54 26.73 1.42
CA ARG A 257 14.42 25.95 0.56
C ARG A 257 13.98 26.01 -0.90
N TYR A 258 14.04 27.22 -1.49
CA TYR A 258 13.74 27.43 -2.91
C TYR A 258 14.71 26.68 -3.84
N ASP A 259 15.95 26.47 -3.41
CA ASP A 259 16.95 25.65 -4.08
C ASP A 259 16.45 24.20 -4.28
N LEU A 260 15.92 23.58 -3.23
CA LEU A 260 15.35 22.24 -3.30
C LEU A 260 14.09 22.19 -4.16
N LEU A 261 13.25 23.24 -4.12
CA LEU A 261 12.06 23.30 -4.97
C LEU A 261 12.43 23.36 -6.45
N LEU A 262 13.43 24.17 -6.81
CA LEU A 262 13.93 24.26 -8.19
C LEU A 262 14.54 22.94 -8.64
N LEU A 263 15.34 22.31 -7.79
CA LEU A 263 15.94 21.01 -8.05
C LEU A 263 14.87 19.91 -8.22
N TYR A 264 13.88 19.87 -7.36
CA TYR A 264 12.76 18.93 -7.47
C TYR A 264 12.00 19.09 -8.79
N LYS A 265 11.66 20.34 -9.16
CA LYS A 265 11.00 20.65 -10.44
C LYS A 265 11.85 20.22 -11.64
N LEU A 266 13.17 20.41 -11.58
CA LEU A 266 14.09 19.97 -12.64
C LEU A 266 14.10 18.44 -12.75
N ILE A 267 14.25 17.73 -11.63
CA ILE A 267 14.20 16.28 -11.57
C ILE A 267 12.90 15.75 -12.20
N ARG A 268 11.75 16.31 -11.84
CA ARG A 268 10.44 15.90 -12.36
C ARG A 268 10.24 16.19 -13.86
N ARG A 269 10.97 17.15 -14.43
CA ARG A 269 10.94 17.43 -15.88
C ARG A 269 11.80 16.46 -16.68
N LEU A 270 12.80 15.83 -16.05
CA LEU A 270 13.70 14.85 -16.66
C LEU A 270 13.17 13.41 -16.54
N ALA A 271 12.08 13.18 -15.83
CA ALA A 271 11.38 11.90 -15.64
C ALA A 271 10.31 11.66 -16.71
#